data_d32141d7f6c922505838fbedb732e2b4
#
_entry.id   d32141d7f6c922505838fbedb732e2b4
#
_cell.length_a   1.000
_cell.length_b   1.000
_cell.length_c   1.000
_cell.angle_alpha   90.00
_cell.angle_beta   90.00
_cell.angle_gamma   90.00
#
_symmetry.space_group_name_H-M   'P 1'
#
loop_
_entity.id
_entity.type
_entity.pdbx_description
1 polymer ?
#
loop_
_entity_poly.entity_id
_entity_poly.type
_entity_poly.pdbx_seq_one_letter_code
_entity_poly.pdbx_strand_id
1 'polypeptide(L)'
;NLHYHYSSKEEIVMALWANLDTKLHHWSAVSSSLLPPHIPKIMIDQFRVIWDYRFIFSELNFLLAKDPDLRYRFVKHRDKRMEIILKFCKIMVQRNVLKATMTDGEIRRLIKTVWVISVYWLSYVFTGGEEITFDAMNEGYELVAQLIKPYLVDESILPVSLASMAITSAPTTLQITAGGTSG
;
A
#
# COMPACT_ATOMS: atom_id res chain seq x y z
N ASN A 1 0.53 -8.35 -20.88
CA ASN A 1 1.25 -9.62 -21.09
C ASN A 1 1.66 -10.29 -19.75
N LEU A 2 0.82 -10.17 -18.72
CA LEU A 2 1.04 -10.77 -17.39
C LEU A 2 0.91 -12.31 -17.42
N HIS A 3 0.10 -12.85 -18.30
CA HIS A 3 -0.10 -14.31 -18.44
C HIS A 3 1.14 -15.09 -18.91
N TYR A 4 2.17 -14.41 -19.39
CA TYR A 4 3.40 -15.08 -19.85
C TYR A 4 4.36 -15.44 -18.68
N HIS A 5 4.18 -14.85 -17.49
CA HIS A 5 5.07 -15.03 -16.35
C HIS A 5 4.41 -15.69 -15.14
N TYR A 6 3.08 -15.78 -15.10
CA TYR A 6 2.32 -16.32 -13.98
C TYR A 6 1.23 -17.25 -14.47
N SER A 7 1.16 -18.43 -13.88
CA SER A 7 0.19 -19.45 -14.26
C SER A 7 -1.20 -19.22 -13.68
N SER A 8 -1.31 -18.36 -12.65
CA SER A 8 -2.59 -18.09 -11.99
C SER A 8 -2.68 -16.66 -11.41
N LYS A 9 -3.91 -16.18 -11.15
CA LYS A 9 -4.15 -14.91 -10.44
C LYS A 9 -3.56 -14.94 -9.03
N GLU A 10 -3.57 -16.09 -8.38
CA GLU A 10 -3.03 -16.31 -7.04
C GLU A 10 -1.52 -16.07 -7.01
N GLU A 11 -0.78 -16.54 -8.01
CA GLU A 11 0.66 -16.26 -8.16
C GLU A 11 0.94 -14.79 -8.37
N ILE A 12 0.11 -14.09 -9.15
CA ILE A 12 0.22 -12.63 -9.34
C ILE A 12 0.00 -11.90 -8.01
N VAL A 13 -1.01 -12.29 -7.23
CA VAL A 13 -1.27 -11.69 -5.91
C VAL A 13 -0.07 -11.88 -4.99
N MET A 14 0.50 -13.07 -4.95
CA MET A 14 1.67 -13.35 -4.09
C MET A 14 2.91 -12.59 -4.52
N ALA A 15 3.18 -12.51 -5.82
CA ALA A 15 4.31 -11.73 -6.36
C ALA A 15 4.13 -10.22 -6.09
N LEU A 16 2.91 -9.70 -6.18
CA LEU A 16 2.56 -8.34 -5.83
C LEU A 16 2.89 -8.03 -4.37
N TRP A 17 2.45 -8.88 -3.45
CA TRP A 17 2.71 -8.71 -2.02
C TRP A 17 4.20 -8.81 -1.70
N ALA A 18 4.93 -9.74 -2.32
CA ALA A 18 6.38 -9.84 -2.16
C ALA A 18 7.10 -8.56 -2.64
N ASN A 19 6.67 -7.97 -3.75
CA ASN A 19 7.21 -6.70 -4.25
C ASN A 19 6.92 -5.54 -3.28
N LEU A 20 5.69 -5.44 -2.79
CA LEU A 20 5.31 -4.42 -1.79
C LEU A 20 6.11 -4.58 -0.49
N ASP A 21 6.31 -5.80 -0.03
CA ASP A 21 7.12 -6.09 1.16
C ASP A 21 8.59 -5.69 0.94
N THR A 22 9.16 -5.97 -0.22
CA THR A 22 10.54 -5.58 -0.56
C THR A 22 10.71 -4.07 -0.53
N LYS A 23 9.77 -3.31 -1.12
CA LYS A 23 9.78 -1.84 -1.07
C LYS A 23 9.66 -1.33 0.36
N LEU A 24 8.76 -1.90 1.17
CA LEU A 24 8.60 -1.51 2.57
C LEU A 24 9.82 -1.85 3.43
N HIS A 25 10.46 -3.01 3.19
CA HIS A 25 11.70 -3.37 3.87
C HIS A 25 12.83 -2.39 3.51
N HIS A 26 12.94 -2.00 2.25
CA HIS A 26 13.89 -0.96 1.84
C HIS A 26 13.65 0.35 2.61
N TRP A 27 12.40 0.81 2.69
CA TRP A 27 12.04 2.02 3.44
C TRP A 27 12.29 1.88 4.94
N SER A 28 12.05 0.72 5.54
CA SER A 28 12.31 0.48 6.97
C SER A 28 13.80 0.39 7.28
N ALA A 29 14.61 -0.17 6.38
CA ALA A 29 16.07 -0.24 6.53
C ALA A 29 16.72 1.16 6.40
N VAL A 30 16.19 2.00 5.51
CA VAL A 30 16.64 3.39 5.29
C VAL A 30 15.98 4.36 6.26
N SER A 31 15.08 3.91 7.14
CA SER A 31 14.30 4.76 8.06
C SER A 31 15.17 5.61 9.00
N SER A 32 16.42 5.19 9.27
CA SER A 32 17.38 6.00 9.99
C SER A 32 17.81 7.26 9.25
N SER A 33 17.69 7.30 7.92
CA SER A 33 18.03 8.44 7.04
C SER A 33 16.81 9.07 6.34
N LEU A 34 15.60 8.49 6.52
CA LEU A 34 14.39 9.04 5.90
C LEU A 34 14.03 10.39 6.52
N LEU A 35 13.96 11.39 5.66
CA LEU A 35 13.48 12.73 5.99
C LEU A 35 11.96 12.82 5.74
N PRO A 36 11.25 13.77 6.38
CA PRO A 36 9.82 14.00 6.15
C PRO A 36 9.40 14.03 4.67
N PRO A 37 10.18 14.59 3.72
CA PRO A 37 9.83 14.60 2.29
C PRO A 37 9.66 13.24 1.62
N HIS A 38 10.12 12.14 2.25
CA HIS A 38 9.97 10.79 1.67
C HIS A 38 8.62 10.14 1.95
N ILE A 39 7.85 10.65 2.95
CA ILE A 39 6.54 10.08 3.32
C ILE A 39 5.55 10.14 2.15
N PRO A 40 5.38 11.27 1.44
CA PRO A 40 4.51 11.35 0.27
C PRO A 40 4.86 10.30 -0.77
N LYS A 41 6.16 10.12 -1.05
CA LYS A 41 6.62 9.14 -2.03
C LYS A 41 6.22 7.72 -1.65
N ILE A 42 6.32 7.33 -0.39
CA ILE A 42 5.91 5.99 0.09
C ILE A 42 4.43 5.77 -0.18
N MET A 43 3.59 6.75 0.15
CA MET A 43 2.14 6.67 -0.08
C MET A 43 1.81 6.57 -1.57
N ILE A 44 2.44 7.40 -2.39
CA ILE A 44 2.23 7.41 -3.84
C ILE A 44 2.66 6.08 -4.46
N ASP A 45 3.83 5.57 -4.12
CA ASP A 45 4.32 4.29 -4.63
C ASP A 45 3.35 3.15 -4.27
N GLN A 46 2.73 3.20 -3.09
CA GLN A 46 1.70 2.25 -2.70
C GLN A 46 0.44 2.37 -3.57
N PHE A 47 -0.09 3.57 -3.73
CA PHE A 47 -1.29 3.79 -4.53
C PHE A 47 -1.06 3.49 -6.02
N ARG A 48 0.14 3.76 -6.53
CA ARG A 48 0.54 3.36 -7.90
C ARG A 48 0.47 1.84 -8.06
N VAL A 49 1.00 1.07 -7.12
CA VAL A 49 0.92 -0.40 -7.18
C VAL A 49 -0.55 -0.86 -7.15
N ILE A 50 -1.39 -0.27 -6.29
CA ILE A 50 -2.81 -0.60 -6.27
C ILE A 50 -3.47 -0.27 -7.61
N TRP A 51 -3.14 0.85 -8.23
CA TRP A 51 -3.62 1.23 -9.55
C TRP A 51 -3.19 0.27 -10.66
N ASP A 52 -1.91 -0.08 -10.69
CA ASP A 52 -1.35 -0.99 -11.71
C ASP A 52 -2.00 -2.39 -11.64
N TYR A 53 -2.39 -2.82 -10.44
CA TYR A 53 -3.03 -4.12 -10.18
C TYR A 53 -4.49 -4.03 -9.75
N ARG A 54 -5.19 -2.93 -10.10
CA ARG A 54 -6.58 -2.64 -9.68
C ARG A 54 -7.57 -3.77 -9.93
N PHE A 55 -7.38 -4.53 -11.01
CA PHE A 55 -8.21 -5.70 -11.33
C PHE A 55 -8.10 -6.84 -10.29
N ILE A 56 -6.95 -6.95 -9.61
CA ILE A 56 -6.77 -7.92 -8.52
C ILE A 56 -7.40 -7.39 -7.25
N PHE A 57 -7.20 -6.12 -6.95
CA PHE A 57 -7.75 -5.51 -5.73
C PHE A 57 -9.28 -5.45 -5.75
N SER A 58 -9.92 -5.26 -6.90
CA SER A 58 -11.37 -5.33 -7.01
C SER A 58 -11.95 -6.72 -6.75
N GLU A 59 -11.21 -7.78 -7.10
CA GLU A 59 -11.61 -9.18 -6.94
C GLU A 59 -11.02 -9.85 -5.67
N LEU A 60 -10.25 -9.13 -4.87
CA LEU A 60 -9.44 -9.70 -3.79
C LEU A 60 -10.28 -10.56 -2.82
N ASN A 61 -11.44 -10.08 -2.40
CA ASN A 61 -12.31 -10.81 -1.49
C ASN A 61 -12.77 -12.15 -2.06
N PHE A 62 -13.09 -12.18 -3.36
CA PHE A 62 -13.48 -13.40 -4.06
C PHE A 62 -12.31 -14.40 -4.13
N LEU A 63 -11.12 -13.93 -4.48
CA LEU A 63 -9.92 -14.77 -4.56
C LEU A 63 -9.59 -15.39 -3.20
N LEU A 64 -9.61 -14.57 -2.12
CA LEU A 64 -9.33 -15.05 -0.77
C LEU A 64 -10.43 -15.97 -0.21
N ALA A 65 -11.68 -15.82 -0.64
CA ALA A 65 -12.76 -16.73 -0.25
C ALA A 65 -12.66 -18.08 -0.94
N LYS A 66 -12.20 -18.10 -2.20
CA LYS A 66 -12.10 -19.29 -3.04
C LYS A 66 -10.89 -20.16 -2.69
N ASP A 67 -9.76 -19.54 -2.27
CA ASP A 67 -8.51 -20.23 -2.00
C ASP A 67 -8.08 -20.03 -0.53
N PRO A 68 -8.27 -21.05 0.36
CA PRO A 68 -7.86 -20.98 1.76
C PRO A 68 -6.34 -20.83 1.96
N ASP A 69 -5.51 -21.39 1.08
CA ASP A 69 -4.06 -21.29 1.17
C ASP A 69 -3.59 -19.89 0.80
N LEU A 70 -4.17 -19.30 -0.25
CA LEU A 70 -3.94 -17.91 -0.59
C LEU A 70 -4.35 -16.99 0.57
N ARG A 71 -5.52 -17.23 1.18
CA ARG A 71 -5.99 -16.47 2.34
C ARG A 71 -5.02 -16.56 3.52
N TYR A 72 -4.53 -17.76 3.83
CA TYR A 72 -3.56 -17.96 4.92
C TYR A 72 -2.26 -17.17 4.65
N ARG A 73 -1.72 -17.25 3.45
CA ARG A 73 -0.51 -16.51 3.04
C ARG A 73 -0.75 -15.00 3.08
N PHE A 74 -1.90 -14.54 2.58
CA PHE A 74 -2.29 -13.13 2.64
C PHE A 74 -2.34 -12.61 4.08
N VAL A 75 -2.96 -13.34 5.00
CA VAL A 75 -3.04 -12.95 6.42
C VAL A 75 -1.64 -12.84 7.03
N LYS A 76 -0.75 -13.80 6.78
CA LYS A 76 0.63 -13.73 7.26
C LYS A 76 1.38 -12.50 6.72
N HIS A 77 1.23 -12.21 5.43
CA HIS A 77 1.83 -11.02 4.83
C HIS A 77 1.28 -9.73 5.44
N ARG A 78 -0.04 -9.65 5.59
CA ARG A 78 -0.70 -8.51 6.24
C ARG A 78 -0.14 -8.26 7.63
N ASP A 79 -0.09 -9.28 8.46
CA ASP A 79 0.32 -9.15 9.85
C ASP A 79 1.79 -8.72 9.96
N LYS A 80 2.68 -9.32 9.15
CA LYS A 80 4.08 -8.89 9.04
C LYS A 80 4.18 -7.42 8.61
N ARG A 81 3.42 -7.02 7.61
CA ARG A 81 3.41 -5.65 7.11
C ARG A 81 2.92 -4.65 8.16
N MET A 82 1.88 -5.00 8.93
CA MET A 82 1.39 -4.17 10.04
C MET A 82 2.48 -3.88 11.06
N GLU A 83 3.28 -4.88 11.44
CA GLU A 83 4.40 -4.71 12.37
C GLU A 83 5.54 -3.85 11.78
N ILE A 84 5.83 -3.98 10.49
CA ILE A 84 6.83 -3.12 9.81
C ILE A 84 6.36 -1.66 9.81
N ILE A 85 5.10 -1.41 9.47
CA ILE A 85 4.52 -0.06 9.45
C ILE A 85 4.48 0.53 10.87
N LEU A 86 4.16 -0.28 11.88
CA LEU A 86 4.18 0.16 13.27
C LEU A 86 5.57 0.63 13.70
N LYS A 87 6.61 -0.13 13.37
CA LYS A 87 8.01 0.26 13.64
C LYS A 87 8.35 1.58 12.95
N PHE A 88 7.96 1.71 11.69
CA PHE A 88 8.14 2.94 10.93
C PHE A 88 7.42 4.14 11.59
N CYS A 89 6.14 3.99 11.98
CA CYS A 89 5.39 5.05 12.66
C CYS A 89 6.06 5.46 13.98
N LYS A 90 6.58 4.51 14.77
CA LYS A 90 7.33 4.83 16.01
C LYS A 90 8.57 5.67 15.73
N ILE A 91 9.31 5.37 14.68
CA ILE A 91 10.44 6.20 14.25
C ILE A 91 9.96 7.61 13.85
N MET A 92 8.82 7.71 13.16
CA MET A 92 8.25 9.01 12.78
C MET A 92 7.81 9.84 14.00
N VAL A 93 7.31 9.19 15.05
CA VAL A 93 7.03 9.86 16.34
C VAL A 93 8.32 10.36 16.97
N GLN A 94 9.36 9.53 17.07
CA GLN A 94 10.66 9.91 17.62
C GLN A 94 11.32 11.09 16.89
N ARG A 95 11.00 11.23 15.59
CA ARG A 95 11.51 12.30 14.73
C ARG A 95 10.61 13.53 14.65
N ASN A 96 9.57 13.57 15.47
CA ASN A 96 8.61 14.67 15.49
C ASN A 96 7.93 14.92 14.12
N VAL A 97 7.73 13.86 13.33
CA VAL A 97 6.94 13.87 12.10
C VAL A 97 5.48 13.54 12.41
N LEU A 98 5.27 12.49 13.22
CA LEU A 98 3.99 12.21 13.87
C LEU A 98 3.97 12.79 15.29
N LYS A 99 2.79 13.22 15.73
CA LYS A 99 2.59 13.82 17.05
C LYS A 99 3.01 12.87 18.17
N ALA A 100 3.82 13.35 19.10
CA ALA A 100 4.34 12.58 20.23
C ALA A 100 3.26 12.11 21.22
N THR A 101 2.05 12.68 21.13
CA THR A 101 0.90 12.29 21.95
C THR A 101 0.26 10.98 21.53
N MET A 102 0.65 10.40 20.37
CA MET A 102 0.08 9.15 19.89
C MET A 102 0.52 7.96 20.71
N THR A 103 -0.44 7.24 21.27
CA THR A 103 -0.20 5.95 21.93
C THR A 103 -0.02 4.83 20.89
N ASP A 104 0.64 3.73 21.29
CA ASP A 104 0.76 2.52 20.45
C ASP A 104 -0.59 2.01 19.95
N GLY A 105 -1.63 2.09 20.78
CA GLY A 105 -2.98 1.69 20.44
C GLY A 105 -3.59 2.55 19.34
N GLU A 106 -3.36 3.87 19.37
CA GLU A 106 -3.82 4.80 18.34
C GLU A 106 -3.08 4.58 17.03
N ILE A 107 -1.76 4.39 17.08
CA ILE A 107 -0.95 4.08 15.90
C ILE A 107 -1.44 2.78 15.25
N ARG A 108 -1.69 1.72 16.02
CA ARG A 108 -2.21 0.44 15.49
C ARG A 108 -3.60 0.61 14.86
N ARG A 109 -4.50 1.40 15.46
CA ARG A 109 -5.82 1.69 14.88
C ARG A 109 -5.70 2.47 13.58
N LEU A 110 -4.87 3.51 13.55
CA LEU A 110 -4.61 4.30 12.36
C LEU A 110 -4.08 3.43 11.21
N ILE A 111 -3.06 2.61 11.47
CA ILE A 111 -2.50 1.69 10.47
C ILE A 111 -3.58 0.75 9.94
N LYS A 112 -4.41 0.17 10.82
CA LYS A 112 -5.49 -0.73 10.42
C LYS A 112 -6.51 -0.03 9.53
N THR A 113 -6.91 1.20 9.86
CA THR A 113 -7.89 1.95 9.07
C THR A 113 -7.32 2.33 7.71
N VAL A 114 -6.08 2.81 7.67
CA VAL A 114 -5.36 3.09 6.40
C VAL A 114 -5.27 1.82 5.54
N TRP A 115 -4.96 0.67 6.14
CA TRP A 115 -4.92 -0.60 5.44
C TRP A 115 -6.28 -0.96 4.83
N VAL A 116 -7.36 -0.87 5.60
CA VAL A 116 -8.71 -1.19 5.13
C VAL A 116 -9.08 -0.31 3.94
N ILE A 117 -8.88 1.00 4.03
CA ILE A 117 -9.16 1.91 2.92
C ILE A 117 -8.27 1.53 1.71
N SER A 118 -6.96 1.45 1.88
CA SER A 118 -6.03 1.22 0.76
C SER A 118 -6.26 -0.10 0.03
N VAL A 119 -6.66 -1.15 0.72
CA VAL A 119 -6.79 -2.50 0.13
C VAL A 119 -8.19 -2.77 -0.41
N TYR A 120 -9.23 -2.25 0.27
CA TYR A 120 -10.61 -2.59 -0.06
C TYR A 120 -11.37 -1.44 -0.75
N TRP A 121 -10.75 -0.28 -0.96
CA TRP A 121 -11.37 0.85 -1.61
C TRP A 121 -11.90 0.51 -3.01
N LEU A 122 -11.09 -0.15 -3.83
CA LEU A 122 -11.51 -0.55 -5.18
C LEU A 122 -12.64 -1.58 -5.17
N SER A 123 -12.70 -2.45 -4.16
CA SER A 123 -13.86 -3.35 -3.99
C SER A 123 -15.11 -2.57 -3.62
N TYR A 124 -14.99 -1.52 -2.81
CA TYR A 124 -16.10 -0.62 -2.48
C TYR A 124 -16.64 0.09 -3.74
N VAL A 125 -15.77 0.71 -4.53
CA VAL A 125 -16.13 1.36 -5.80
C VAL A 125 -16.83 0.38 -6.74
N PHE A 126 -16.22 -0.80 -6.95
CA PHE A 126 -16.77 -1.83 -7.83
C PHE A 126 -18.16 -2.33 -7.38
N THR A 127 -18.35 -2.57 -6.07
CA THR A 127 -19.66 -3.03 -5.53
C THR A 127 -20.72 -1.94 -5.56
N GLY A 128 -20.34 -0.66 -5.62
CA GLY A 128 -21.24 0.47 -5.86
C GLY A 128 -21.73 0.57 -7.30
N GLY A 129 -21.20 -0.25 -8.21
CA GLY A 129 -21.52 -0.20 -9.64
C GLY A 129 -20.77 0.91 -10.39
N GLU A 130 -19.76 1.48 -9.76
CA GLU A 130 -18.95 2.55 -10.34
C GLU A 130 -17.77 1.99 -11.14
N GLU A 131 -17.34 2.73 -12.16
CA GLU A 131 -16.15 2.38 -12.92
C GLU A 131 -14.88 2.68 -12.11
N ILE A 132 -13.90 1.77 -12.14
CA ILE A 132 -12.59 1.97 -11.50
C ILE A 132 -11.75 2.90 -12.39
N THR A 133 -11.86 4.18 -12.11
CA THR A 133 -11.12 5.25 -12.80
C THR A 133 -9.94 5.73 -11.96
N PHE A 134 -9.07 6.54 -12.57
CA PHE A 134 -8.00 7.21 -11.82
C PHE A 134 -8.56 8.20 -10.79
N ASP A 135 -9.69 8.85 -11.07
CA ASP A 135 -10.35 9.78 -10.15
C ASP A 135 -10.87 9.04 -8.92
N ALA A 136 -11.51 7.87 -9.10
CA ALA A 136 -11.91 7.01 -7.99
C ALA A 136 -10.70 6.57 -7.15
N MET A 137 -9.55 6.29 -7.79
CA MET A 137 -8.31 5.97 -7.08
C MET A 137 -7.77 7.16 -6.28
N ASN A 138 -7.84 8.38 -6.85
CA ASN A 138 -7.44 9.61 -6.18
C ASN A 138 -8.32 9.89 -4.96
N GLU A 139 -9.62 9.64 -5.04
CA GLU A 139 -10.54 9.76 -3.90
C GLU A 139 -10.11 8.85 -2.74
N GLY A 140 -9.77 7.59 -3.02
CA GLY A 140 -9.24 6.67 -2.00
C GLY A 140 -7.95 7.18 -1.35
N TYR A 141 -7.07 7.82 -2.13
CA TYR A 141 -5.88 8.48 -1.60
C TYR A 141 -6.24 9.65 -0.69
N GLU A 142 -7.17 10.50 -1.10
CA GLU A 142 -7.61 11.67 -0.33
C GLU A 142 -8.21 11.27 1.02
N LEU A 143 -9.00 10.20 1.06
CA LEU A 143 -9.53 9.64 2.30
C LEU A 143 -8.40 9.21 3.25
N VAL A 144 -7.38 8.51 2.73
CA VAL A 144 -6.22 8.13 3.54
C VAL A 144 -5.43 9.35 4.00
N ALA A 145 -5.21 10.33 3.12
CA ALA A 145 -4.52 11.56 3.47
C ALA A 145 -5.25 12.35 4.56
N GLN A 146 -6.58 12.51 4.45
CA GLN A 146 -7.42 13.17 5.45
C GLN A 146 -7.35 12.44 6.80
N LEU A 147 -7.31 11.11 6.79
CA LEU A 147 -7.21 10.31 8.01
C LEU A 147 -5.86 10.49 8.72
N ILE A 148 -4.77 10.64 7.96
CA ILE A 148 -3.40 10.76 8.52
C ILE A 148 -3.09 12.19 8.96
N LYS A 149 -3.54 13.20 8.22
CA LYS A 149 -3.23 14.62 8.47
C LYS A 149 -3.33 15.05 9.94
N PRO A 150 -4.39 14.73 10.69
CA PRO A 150 -4.51 15.17 12.09
C PRO A 150 -3.39 14.67 13.00
N TYR A 151 -2.68 13.64 12.60
CA TYR A 151 -1.58 13.03 13.36
C TYR A 151 -0.19 13.55 12.94
N LEU A 152 -0.10 14.32 11.85
CA LEU A 152 1.14 14.95 11.42
C LEU A 152 1.42 16.22 12.24
N VAL A 153 2.70 16.47 12.50
CA VAL A 153 3.16 17.75 13.09
C VAL A 153 3.06 18.85 12.03
N ASP A 154 3.43 18.54 10.80
CA ASP A 154 3.29 19.41 9.64
C ASP A 154 2.38 18.73 8.60
N GLU A 155 1.15 19.21 8.47
CA GLU A 155 0.15 18.65 7.54
C GLU A 155 0.50 18.88 6.07
N SER A 156 1.37 19.85 5.76
CA SER A 156 1.79 20.17 4.38
C SER A 156 2.67 19.08 3.76
N ILE A 157 3.17 18.14 4.56
CA ILE A 157 3.96 17.00 4.10
C ILE A 157 3.18 16.14 3.11
N LEU A 158 1.85 15.99 3.28
CA LEU A 158 1.04 15.16 2.39
C LEU A 158 0.49 16.01 1.23
N PRO A 159 0.69 15.57 -0.02
CA PRO A 159 0.08 16.21 -1.18
C PRO A 159 -1.45 16.13 -1.12
N VAL A 160 -2.10 17.11 -1.72
CA VAL A 160 -3.56 17.20 -1.72
C VAL A 160 -4.18 16.08 -2.56
N SER A 161 -3.52 15.68 -3.65
CA SER A 161 -4.00 14.62 -4.56
C SER A 161 -2.86 13.86 -5.21
N LEU A 162 -3.13 12.66 -5.72
CA LEU A 162 -2.19 11.88 -6.53
C LEU A 162 -1.83 12.61 -7.85
N ALA A 163 -2.79 13.34 -8.42
CA ALA A 163 -2.62 14.08 -9.66
C ALA A 163 -1.58 15.20 -9.53
N SER A 164 -1.43 15.82 -8.35
CA SER A 164 -0.46 16.89 -8.10
C SER A 164 0.98 16.42 -8.19
N MET A 165 1.24 15.11 -8.25
CA MET A 165 2.58 14.52 -8.25
C MET A 165 2.93 13.78 -9.55
N ALA A 166 2.33 14.18 -10.68
CA ALA A 166 2.64 13.66 -12.02
C ALA A 166 2.70 12.12 -12.07
N ILE A 167 1.65 11.44 -11.57
CA ILE A 167 1.44 10.04 -11.89
C ILE A 167 0.94 10.02 -13.32
N THR A 168 1.87 10.08 -14.28
CA THR A 168 1.56 9.83 -15.68
C THR A 168 1.10 8.39 -15.80
N SER A 169 0.06 8.18 -16.59
CA SER A 169 -0.60 6.90 -16.86
C SER A 169 0.27 5.86 -17.62
N ALA A 170 1.59 6.01 -17.58
CA ALA A 170 2.50 5.02 -18.15
C ALA A 170 2.58 3.78 -17.24
N PRO A 171 2.30 2.57 -17.77
CA PRO A 171 2.43 1.36 -16.99
C PRO A 171 3.88 1.18 -16.53
N THR A 172 4.09 1.05 -15.23
CA THR A 172 5.39 0.70 -14.70
C THR A 172 5.75 -0.71 -15.17
N THR A 173 6.74 -0.82 -16.03
CA THR A 173 7.31 -2.13 -16.43
C THR A 173 8.00 -2.69 -15.18
N LEU A 174 7.31 -3.60 -14.47
CA LEU A 174 7.91 -4.34 -13.36
C LEU A 174 8.94 -5.31 -13.93
N GLN A 175 10.20 -5.00 -13.73
CA GLN A 175 11.26 -6.00 -13.81
C GLN A 175 11.16 -6.85 -12.53
N ILE A 176 10.36 -7.92 -12.61
CA ILE A 176 10.38 -8.96 -11.60
C ILE A 176 11.50 -9.91 -12.01
N THR A 177 12.65 -9.79 -11.34
CA THR A 177 13.70 -10.79 -11.46
C THR A 177 13.16 -12.11 -10.94
N ALA A 178 12.90 -13.03 -11.84
CA ALA A 178 12.70 -14.44 -11.49
C ALA A 178 13.98 -14.88 -10.77
N GLY A 179 13.86 -15.25 -9.49
CA GLY A 179 14.94 -15.82 -8.73
C GLY A 179 15.42 -17.08 -9.45
N GLY A 180 16.59 -17.02 -10.08
CA GLY A 180 17.23 -18.15 -10.70
C GLY A 180 17.54 -19.19 -9.63
N THR A 181 16.89 -20.33 -9.69
CA THR A 181 17.37 -21.57 -9.11
C THR A 181 18.54 -22.02 -9.95
N SER A 182 19.76 -21.71 -9.50
CA SER A 182 20.96 -22.39 -9.98
C SER A 182 21.19 -23.64 -9.14
N GLY A 183 21.22 -24.77 -9.79
CA GLY A 183 21.55 -26.12 -9.54
C GLY A 183 22.23 -26.60 -8.27
#